data_34ef8e5b770a47362de3e512ee338353
#
_entry.id   34ef8e5b770a47362de3e512ee338353
#
_cell.length_a   1.000
_cell.length_b   1.000
_cell.length_c   1.000
_cell.angle_alpha   90.00
_cell.angle_beta   90.00
_cell.angle_gamma   90.00
#
_symmetry.space_group_name_H-M   'P 1'
#
loop_
_entity.id
_entity.type
_entity.pdbx_description
1 polymer ?
#
loop_
_entity_poly.entity_id
_entity_poly.type
_entity_poly.pdbx_seq_one_letter_code
_entity_poly.pdbx_strand_id
1 'polypeptide(L)'
;MAIFHFSAKVIGRSSGRSAVAAAAYRAGEQMHDQRIDRTHDFTNKAGVLHSEVMLPKGAPEAFADRATLWNAVEAAEKRKDAQLSREVEFALPRELSKKDNIRLAREFVKAEFVEKGMIADLNVHWDIGGDGRAKPHAHVMLTMREIGREATKDGFGAKVREWNRTALIEQWRERWADHVNRALAERDIDARIDHRSLEAQGIALEPQDKIGPAASRIGGRGLEAERIEEHRAIAQRNGERIIANPALALDAITHQQATFTKRDLAAFV
;
A
#
# COMPACT_ATOMS: atom_id res chain seq x y z
N MET A 1 16.59 8.31 1.37
CA MET A 1 15.97 8.58 0.06
C MET A 1 14.54 8.08 0.09
N ALA A 2 13.59 8.97 -0.15
CA ALA A 2 12.17 8.61 -0.26
C ALA A 2 11.95 7.73 -1.49
N ILE A 3 11.14 6.68 -1.37
CA ILE A 3 10.89 5.72 -2.45
C ILE A 3 9.41 5.77 -2.79
N PHE A 4 9.08 5.92 -4.08
CA PHE A 4 7.72 5.76 -4.55
C PHE A 4 7.35 4.27 -4.58
N HIS A 5 6.29 3.92 -3.88
CA HIS A 5 5.59 2.66 -4.05
C HIS A 5 4.10 2.89 -3.84
N PHE A 6 3.29 2.44 -4.77
CA PHE A 6 1.84 2.47 -4.68
C PHE A 6 1.28 1.29 -5.47
N SER A 7 0.53 0.43 -4.81
CA SER A 7 -0.13 -0.71 -5.42
C SER A 7 -1.59 -0.80 -4.99
N ALA A 8 -2.44 -1.29 -5.89
CA ALA A 8 -3.83 -1.59 -5.59
C ALA A 8 -4.15 -3.01 -6.04
N LYS A 9 -4.79 -3.78 -5.17
CA LYS A 9 -5.19 -5.17 -5.45
C LYS A 9 -6.58 -5.44 -4.86
N VAL A 10 -7.21 -6.50 -5.34
CA VAL A 10 -8.52 -6.93 -4.86
C VAL A 10 -8.33 -8.11 -3.89
N ILE A 11 -9.02 -8.05 -2.77
CA ILE A 11 -9.20 -9.16 -1.85
C ILE A 11 -10.52 -9.83 -2.24
N GLY A 12 -10.44 -11.08 -2.69
CA GLY A 12 -11.61 -11.82 -3.18
C GLY A 12 -11.63 -13.26 -2.69
N ARG A 13 -12.83 -13.84 -2.62
CA ARG A 13 -13.03 -15.23 -2.18
C ARG A 13 -12.46 -16.26 -3.12
N SER A 14 -12.44 -16.00 -4.43
CA SER A 14 -11.88 -16.91 -5.43
C SER A 14 -10.43 -17.30 -5.15
N SER A 15 -9.69 -16.43 -4.47
CA SER A 15 -8.31 -16.69 -4.04
C SER A 15 -8.19 -17.31 -2.64
N GLY A 16 -9.29 -17.80 -2.07
CA GLY A 16 -9.33 -18.37 -0.71
C GLY A 16 -9.14 -17.34 0.41
N ARG A 17 -9.29 -16.05 0.11
CA ARG A 17 -9.08 -14.97 1.09
C ARG A 17 -10.37 -14.61 1.81
N SER A 18 -10.23 -14.17 3.07
CA SER A 18 -11.28 -13.56 3.89
C SER A 18 -10.95 -12.10 4.13
N ALA A 19 -11.96 -11.23 4.07
CA ALA A 19 -11.79 -9.82 4.43
C ALA A 19 -11.48 -9.67 5.93
N VAL A 20 -12.11 -10.47 6.78
CA VAL A 20 -11.88 -10.49 8.23
C VAL A 20 -10.43 -10.88 8.55
N ALA A 21 -9.94 -11.98 7.95
CA ALA A 21 -8.55 -12.42 8.14
C ALA A 21 -7.55 -11.38 7.63
N ALA A 22 -7.86 -10.73 6.50
CA ALA A 22 -7.02 -9.70 5.91
C ALA A 22 -6.93 -8.45 6.80
N ALA A 23 -8.05 -8.01 7.37
CA ALA A 23 -8.10 -6.88 8.30
C ALA A 23 -7.38 -7.19 9.61
N ALA A 24 -7.66 -8.34 10.22
CA ALA A 24 -6.99 -8.81 11.43
C ALA A 24 -5.46 -8.83 11.28
N TYR A 25 -4.97 -9.35 10.16
CA TYR A 25 -3.53 -9.40 9.87
C TYR A 25 -2.90 -8.00 9.78
N ARG A 26 -3.58 -7.03 9.13
CA ARG A 26 -3.03 -5.68 8.96
C ARG A 26 -3.04 -4.88 10.24
N ALA A 27 -4.10 -5.03 11.01
CA ALA A 27 -4.25 -4.36 12.30
C ALA A 27 -3.41 -5.00 13.42
N GLY A 28 -2.97 -6.26 13.25
CA GLY A 28 -2.33 -7.01 14.33
C GLY A 28 -3.32 -7.37 15.44
N GLU A 29 -4.55 -7.72 15.08
CA GLU A 29 -5.65 -7.99 16.01
C GLU A 29 -6.11 -9.45 15.94
N GLN A 30 -6.88 -9.84 16.95
CA GLN A 30 -7.66 -11.08 16.92
C GLN A 30 -9.08 -10.77 16.47
N MET A 31 -9.57 -11.48 15.44
CA MET A 31 -10.92 -11.30 14.91
C MET A 31 -11.57 -12.63 14.57
N HIS A 32 -12.85 -12.77 14.89
CA HIS A 32 -13.66 -13.93 14.54
C HIS A 32 -14.37 -13.72 13.19
N ASP A 33 -14.11 -14.59 12.21
CA ASP A 33 -14.79 -14.64 10.91
C ASP A 33 -16.06 -15.49 11.06
N GLN A 34 -17.21 -14.81 11.15
CA GLN A 34 -18.52 -15.42 11.36
C GLN A 34 -18.95 -16.32 10.18
N ARG A 35 -18.50 -16.01 8.96
CA ARG A 35 -18.87 -16.76 7.76
C ARG A 35 -18.31 -18.18 7.74
N ILE A 36 -17.11 -18.38 8.28
CA ILE A 36 -16.40 -19.67 8.29
C ILE A 36 -16.19 -20.22 9.70
N ASP A 37 -16.76 -19.56 10.70
CA ASP A 37 -16.65 -19.90 12.14
C ASP A 37 -15.19 -20.11 12.57
N ARG A 38 -14.34 -19.13 12.25
CA ARG A 38 -12.90 -19.20 12.51
C ARG A 38 -12.36 -17.92 13.13
N THR A 39 -11.60 -18.07 14.20
CA THR A 39 -10.85 -16.95 14.79
C THR A 39 -9.46 -16.85 14.14
N HIS A 40 -9.12 -15.63 13.69
CA HIS A 40 -7.80 -15.27 13.20
C HIS A 40 -7.10 -14.42 14.26
N ASP A 41 -5.93 -14.86 14.73
CA ASP A 41 -5.15 -14.17 15.75
C ASP A 41 -3.80 -13.75 15.19
N PHE A 42 -3.60 -12.44 15.14
CA PHE A 42 -2.35 -11.79 14.70
C PHE A 42 -1.82 -10.79 15.75
N THR A 43 -2.22 -10.95 17.02
CA THR A 43 -1.82 -10.05 18.12
C THR A 43 -0.31 -10.01 18.35
N ASN A 44 0.40 -11.07 17.93
CA ASN A 44 1.86 -11.13 17.98
C ASN A 44 2.57 -10.36 16.84
N LYS A 45 1.81 -9.73 15.92
CA LYS A 45 2.40 -8.98 14.82
C LYS A 45 3.05 -7.70 15.33
N ALA A 46 4.36 -7.58 15.13
CA ALA A 46 5.10 -6.36 15.41
C ALA A 46 4.97 -5.34 14.26
N GLY A 47 5.36 -4.11 14.55
CA GLY A 47 5.49 -3.05 13.54
C GLY A 47 4.21 -2.26 13.23
N VAL A 48 3.06 -2.60 13.80
CA VAL A 48 1.84 -1.80 13.65
C VAL A 48 1.99 -0.52 14.45
N LEU A 49 2.12 0.61 13.76
CA LEU A 49 2.32 1.92 14.35
C LEU A 49 1.01 2.65 14.63
N HIS A 50 0.02 2.48 13.75
CA HIS A 50 -1.30 3.10 13.84
C HIS A 50 -2.31 2.23 13.11
N SER A 51 -3.53 2.16 13.64
CA SER A 51 -4.63 1.38 13.08
C SER A 51 -5.95 2.07 13.40
N GLU A 52 -6.76 2.39 12.37
CA GLU A 52 -8.07 3.02 12.54
C GLU A 52 -9.02 2.68 11.39
N VAL A 53 -10.31 2.68 11.66
CA VAL A 53 -11.36 2.66 10.65
C VAL A 53 -11.91 4.06 10.47
N MET A 54 -11.83 4.60 9.26
CA MET A 54 -12.28 5.94 8.89
C MET A 54 -13.61 5.86 8.17
N LEU A 55 -14.64 6.50 8.72
CA LEU A 55 -16.02 6.46 8.21
C LEU A 55 -16.33 7.69 7.35
N PRO A 56 -16.99 7.53 6.19
CA PRO A 56 -17.59 8.63 5.46
C PRO A 56 -18.83 9.17 6.21
N LYS A 57 -19.21 10.41 5.90
CA LYS A 57 -20.37 11.05 6.51
C LYS A 57 -21.65 10.21 6.28
N GLY A 58 -22.34 9.89 7.38
CA GLY A 58 -23.60 9.13 7.36
C GLY A 58 -23.42 7.61 7.37
N ALA A 59 -22.19 7.10 7.46
CA ALA A 59 -21.96 5.68 7.71
C ALA A 59 -22.45 5.28 9.11
N PRO A 60 -22.92 4.03 9.30
CA PRO A 60 -23.27 3.51 10.63
C PRO A 60 -22.05 3.56 11.57
N GLU A 61 -22.21 4.12 12.76
CA GLU A 61 -21.14 4.20 13.76
C GLU A 61 -20.58 2.81 14.15
N ALA A 62 -21.43 1.78 14.13
CA ALA A 62 -21.01 0.41 14.40
C ALA A 62 -19.87 -0.07 13.47
N PHE A 63 -19.73 0.51 12.29
CA PHE A 63 -18.65 0.18 11.36
C PHE A 63 -17.30 0.80 11.75
N ALA A 64 -17.24 1.61 12.79
CA ALA A 64 -15.97 1.99 13.42
C ALA A 64 -15.28 0.80 14.10
N ASP A 65 -16.06 -0.21 14.52
CA ASP A 65 -15.53 -1.50 14.96
C ASP A 65 -15.15 -2.36 13.74
N ARG A 66 -13.87 -2.70 13.65
CA ARG A 66 -13.27 -3.44 12.53
C ARG A 66 -13.90 -4.80 12.32
N ALA A 67 -14.17 -5.54 13.40
CA ALA A 67 -14.75 -6.87 13.33
C ALA A 67 -16.20 -6.80 12.81
N THR A 68 -16.99 -5.85 13.28
CA THR A 68 -18.34 -5.57 12.80
C THR A 68 -18.33 -5.21 11.31
N LEU A 69 -17.46 -4.29 10.90
CA LEU A 69 -17.34 -3.85 9.51
C LEU A 69 -17.06 -5.03 8.56
N TRP A 70 -15.97 -5.79 8.81
CA TRP A 70 -15.53 -6.78 7.85
C TRP A 70 -16.39 -8.05 7.86
N ASN A 71 -17.03 -8.40 8.97
CA ASN A 71 -18.07 -9.43 8.98
C ASN A 71 -19.32 -8.99 8.21
N ALA A 72 -19.74 -7.72 8.32
CA ALA A 72 -20.83 -7.19 7.51
C ALA A 72 -20.52 -7.19 6.01
N VAL A 73 -19.28 -6.85 5.61
CA VAL A 73 -18.83 -6.96 4.21
C VAL A 73 -18.90 -8.41 3.72
N GLU A 74 -18.43 -9.37 4.52
CA GLU A 74 -18.52 -10.80 4.19
C GLU A 74 -19.96 -11.27 4.02
N ALA A 75 -20.88 -10.82 4.90
CA ALA A 75 -22.30 -11.17 4.85
C ALA A 75 -23.02 -10.55 3.63
N ALA A 76 -22.66 -9.33 3.25
CA ALA A 76 -23.24 -8.62 2.10
C ALA A 76 -22.89 -9.25 0.75
N GLU A 77 -21.79 -9.99 0.67
CA GLU A 77 -21.30 -10.61 -0.58
C GLU A 77 -21.73 -12.09 -0.63
N LYS A 78 -22.68 -12.43 -1.53
CA LYS A 78 -23.26 -13.78 -1.63
C LYS A 78 -22.51 -14.75 -2.54
N ARG A 79 -21.75 -14.24 -3.52
CA ARG A 79 -21.09 -15.07 -4.55
C ARG A 79 -19.82 -15.74 -4.01
N LYS A 80 -19.51 -16.94 -4.52
CA LYS A 80 -18.29 -17.70 -4.19
C LYS A 80 -17.01 -17.02 -4.71
N ASP A 81 -17.13 -16.19 -5.75
CA ASP A 81 -16.05 -15.44 -6.39
C ASP A 81 -16.10 -13.94 -6.07
N ALA A 82 -16.82 -13.56 -5.01
CA ALA A 82 -17.02 -12.16 -4.67
C ALA A 82 -15.71 -11.43 -4.39
N GLN A 83 -15.60 -10.23 -4.94
CA GLN A 83 -14.62 -9.25 -4.52
C GLN A 83 -15.12 -8.60 -3.23
N LEU A 84 -14.34 -8.71 -2.15
CA LEU A 84 -14.73 -8.30 -0.81
C LEU A 84 -14.24 -6.88 -0.48
N SER A 85 -13.00 -6.58 -0.86
CA SER A 85 -12.33 -5.34 -0.55
C SER A 85 -11.32 -5.00 -1.65
N ARG A 86 -11.02 -3.72 -1.81
CA ARG A 86 -9.81 -3.26 -2.47
C ARG A 86 -8.78 -2.93 -1.40
N GLU A 87 -7.59 -3.41 -1.57
CA GLU A 87 -6.45 -3.00 -0.78
C GLU A 87 -5.58 -2.04 -1.57
N VAL A 88 -5.22 -0.93 -0.96
CA VAL A 88 -4.19 0.00 -1.43
C VAL A 88 -3.02 -0.07 -0.46
N GLU A 89 -1.81 -0.24 -0.98
CA GLU A 89 -0.56 -0.22 -0.22
C GLU A 89 0.34 0.86 -0.77
N PHE A 90 0.89 1.73 0.08
CA PHE A 90 1.82 2.77 -0.32
C PHE A 90 2.95 2.97 0.69
N ALA A 91 4.14 3.28 0.16
CA ALA A 91 5.31 3.60 0.98
C ALA A 91 5.16 4.99 1.58
N LEU A 92 5.61 5.13 2.83
CA LEU A 92 5.71 6.38 3.55
C LEU A 92 7.17 6.85 3.60
N PRO A 93 7.45 8.17 3.54
CA PRO A 93 8.82 8.66 3.58
C PRO A 93 9.44 8.46 4.96
N ARG A 94 10.58 7.77 5.00
CA ARG A 94 11.34 7.54 6.24
C ARG A 94 11.96 8.81 6.82
N GLU A 95 12.03 9.84 6.03
CA GLU A 95 12.54 11.16 6.33
C GLU A 95 11.58 11.94 7.25
N LEU A 96 10.30 11.62 7.23
CA LEU A 96 9.31 12.19 8.12
C LEU A 96 9.25 11.44 9.46
N SER A 97 8.83 12.15 10.50
CA SER A 97 8.57 11.54 11.81
C SER A 97 7.41 10.53 11.73
N LYS A 98 7.33 9.61 12.69
CA LYS A 98 6.20 8.67 12.81
C LYS A 98 4.86 9.41 12.85
N LYS A 99 4.78 10.52 13.61
CA LYS A 99 3.58 11.35 13.74
C LYS A 99 3.19 12.02 12.41
N ASP A 100 4.16 12.56 11.67
CA ASP A 100 3.92 13.18 10.37
C ASP A 100 3.48 12.15 9.34
N ASN A 101 4.05 10.95 9.35
CA ASN A 101 3.64 9.85 8.48
C ASN A 101 2.20 9.38 8.74
N ILE A 102 1.78 9.28 10.01
CA ILE A 102 0.38 8.97 10.36
C ILE A 102 -0.54 10.07 9.83
N ARG A 103 -0.20 11.34 10.06
CA ARG A 103 -0.98 12.48 9.57
C ARG A 103 -1.11 12.47 8.06
N LEU A 104 0.00 12.32 7.35
CA LEU A 104 0.06 12.26 5.88
C LEU A 104 -0.82 11.14 5.33
N ALA A 105 -0.72 9.92 5.89
CA ALA A 105 -1.54 8.79 5.48
C ALA A 105 -3.03 9.06 5.71
N ARG A 106 -3.40 9.62 6.86
CA ARG A 106 -4.80 9.94 7.19
C ARG A 106 -5.38 11.01 6.27
N GLU A 107 -4.63 12.08 5.99
CA GLU A 107 -5.06 13.16 5.09
C GLU A 107 -5.31 12.63 3.67
N PHE A 108 -4.39 11.84 3.13
CA PHE A 108 -4.55 11.21 1.83
C PHE A 108 -5.75 10.26 1.78
N VAL A 109 -5.87 9.34 2.74
CA VAL A 109 -6.96 8.35 2.80
C VAL A 109 -8.30 9.05 2.95
N LYS A 110 -8.38 10.11 3.76
CA LYS A 110 -9.59 10.89 3.92
C LYS A 110 -10.02 11.53 2.60
N ALA A 111 -9.12 12.25 1.92
CA ALA A 111 -9.42 12.98 0.69
C ALA A 111 -9.75 12.06 -0.49
N GLU A 112 -8.99 10.97 -0.64
CA GLU A 112 -9.10 10.13 -1.84
C GLU A 112 -10.11 9.00 -1.73
N PHE A 113 -10.45 8.55 -0.51
CA PHE A 113 -11.34 7.42 -0.32
C PHE A 113 -12.56 7.74 0.55
N VAL A 114 -12.35 8.29 1.74
CA VAL A 114 -13.45 8.49 2.70
C VAL A 114 -14.43 9.55 2.19
N GLU A 115 -13.95 10.68 1.69
CA GLU A 115 -14.78 11.75 1.12
C GLU A 115 -15.46 11.34 -0.20
N LYS A 116 -15.03 10.23 -0.81
CA LYS A 116 -15.66 9.61 -1.98
C LYS A 116 -16.69 8.53 -1.60
N GLY A 117 -16.95 8.34 -0.30
CA GLY A 117 -17.98 7.43 0.21
C GLY A 117 -17.51 6.03 0.59
N MET A 118 -16.21 5.74 0.54
CA MET A 118 -15.66 4.45 0.98
C MET A 118 -15.41 4.48 2.49
N ILE A 119 -15.65 3.36 3.18
CA ILE A 119 -15.03 3.15 4.49
C ILE A 119 -13.60 2.69 4.23
N ALA A 120 -12.65 3.28 4.95
CA ALA A 120 -11.25 2.97 4.84
C ALA A 120 -10.72 2.44 6.18
N ASP A 121 -10.17 1.23 6.17
CA ASP A 121 -9.45 0.63 7.29
C ASP A 121 -7.95 0.86 7.05
N LEU A 122 -7.41 1.90 7.70
CA LEU A 122 -6.04 2.37 7.59
C LEU A 122 -5.15 1.73 8.64
N ASN A 123 -4.08 1.08 8.19
CA ASN A 123 -3.07 0.47 9.04
C ASN A 123 -1.67 0.94 8.61
N VAL A 124 -0.99 1.68 9.46
CA VAL A 124 0.38 2.18 9.22
C VAL A 124 1.37 1.27 9.91
N HIS A 125 2.33 0.76 9.15
CA HIS A 125 3.38 -0.12 9.64
C HIS A 125 4.74 0.58 9.61
N TRP A 126 5.58 0.25 10.61
CA TRP A 126 6.94 0.74 10.74
C TRP A 126 7.90 -0.44 10.88
N ASP A 127 8.13 -1.12 9.77
CA ASP A 127 9.01 -2.27 9.75
C ASP A 127 10.48 -1.85 9.63
N ILE A 128 11.37 -2.69 10.13
CA ILE A 128 12.81 -2.52 9.95
C ILE A 128 13.28 -3.55 8.94
N GLY A 129 13.89 -3.08 7.86
CA GLY A 129 14.45 -3.95 6.84
C GLY A 129 15.69 -4.71 7.31
N GLY A 130 16.11 -5.72 6.57
CA GLY A 130 17.36 -6.46 6.82
C GLY A 130 18.62 -5.58 6.78
N ASP A 131 18.53 -4.40 6.17
CA ASP A 131 19.56 -3.36 6.13
C ASP A 131 19.54 -2.44 7.38
N GLY A 132 18.69 -2.74 8.37
CA GLY A 132 18.52 -1.95 9.59
C GLY A 132 17.76 -0.62 9.37
N ARG A 133 17.28 -0.33 8.17
CA ARG A 133 16.56 0.91 7.87
C ARG A 133 15.05 0.72 8.02
N ALA A 134 14.36 1.79 8.47
CA ALA A 134 12.92 1.81 8.53
C ALA A 134 12.31 1.71 7.12
N LYS A 135 11.27 0.91 6.98
CA LYS A 135 10.44 0.73 5.77
C LYS A 135 8.98 1.04 6.11
N PRO A 136 8.68 2.32 6.42
CA PRO A 136 7.32 2.70 6.76
C PRO A 136 6.41 2.57 5.54
N HIS A 137 5.21 2.03 5.77
CA HIS A 137 4.21 1.87 4.72
C HIS A 137 2.81 1.81 5.31
N ALA A 138 1.82 2.06 4.49
CA ALA A 138 0.42 1.97 4.88
C ALA A 138 -0.31 0.91 4.06
N HIS A 139 -1.18 0.17 4.70
CA HIS A 139 -2.20 -0.67 4.08
C HIS A 139 -3.57 -0.04 4.35
N VAL A 140 -4.36 0.09 3.30
CA VAL A 140 -5.71 0.62 3.38
C VAL A 140 -6.67 -0.39 2.75
N MET A 141 -7.54 -0.98 3.54
CA MET A 141 -8.63 -1.79 3.01
C MET A 141 -9.87 -0.92 2.81
N LEU A 142 -10.43 -0.95 1.62
CA LEU A 142 -11.55 -0.12 1.19
C LEU A 142 -12.80 -0.97 0.95
N THR A 143 -13.96 -0.49 1.40
CA THR A 143 -15.24 -1.07 1.01
C THR A 143 -15.53 -0.80 -0.47
N MET A 144 -16.33 -1.67 -1.09
CA MET A 144 -16.63 -1.60 -2.53
C MET A 144 -18.11 -1.30 -2.79
N ARG A 145 -18.87 -0.96 -1.76
CA ARG A 145 -20.30 -0.67 -1.82
C ARG A 145 -20.61 0.71 -1.28
N GLU A 146 -21.65 1.30 -1.82
CA GLU A 146 -22.21 2.53 -1.26
C GLU A 146 -22.61 2.32 0.20
N ILE A 147 -22.47 3.38 0.99
CA ILE A 147 -22.83 3.42 2.42
C ILE A 147 -23.68 4.67 2.62
N GLY A 148 -24.85 4.54 3.20
CA GLY A 148 -25.68 5.71 3.44
C GLY A 148 -27.18 5.43 3.53
N ARG A 149 -28.01 6.47 3.33
CA ARG A 149 -29.42 6.56 3.69
C ARG A 149 -30.36 5.50 3.12
N GLU A 150 -29.96 4.83 2.04
CA GLU A 150 -30.71 3.73 1.41
C GLU A 150 -30.01 2.37 1.61
N ALA A 151 -29.13 2.27 2.59
CA ALA A 151 -28.47 1.02 2.94
C ALA A 151 -29.50 -0.07 3.27
N THR A 152 -29.27 -1.26 2.76
CA THR A 152 -30.03 -2.46 3.14
C THR A 152 -29.85 -2.74 4.63
N LYS A 153 -30.58 -3.75 5.19
CA LYS A 153 -30.44 -4.21 6.58
C LYS A 153 -28.99 -4.36 7.04
N ASP A 154 -28.07 -4.61 6.10
CA ASP A 154 -26.64 -4.87 6.34
C ASP A 154 -25.79 -3.60 6.28
N GLY A 155 -26.38 -2.41 6.11
CA GLY A 155 -25.67 -1.13 6.06
C GLY A 155 -24.99 -0.81 4.71
N PHE A 156 -25.08 -1.70 3.71
CA PHE A 156 -24.48 -1.53 2.39
C PHE A 156 -25.50 -1.41 1.27
N GLY A 157 -25.25 -0.46 0.35
CA GLY A 157 -26.01 -0.28 -0.88
C GLY A 157 -25.42 -1.07 -2.07
N ALA A 158 -25.57 -0.51 -3.26
CA ALA A 158 -25.05 -1.10 -4.49
C ALA A 158 -23.51 -1.15 -4.52
N LYS A 159 -22.95 -2.10 -5.27
CA LYS A 159 -21.51 -2.16 -5.52
C LYS A 159 -21.12 -1.09 -6.54
N VAL A 160 -20.16 -0.25 -6.20
CA VAL A 160 -19.68 0.85 -7.06
C VAL A 160 -18.57 0.34 -7.96
N ARG A 161 -18.92 0.04 -9.21
CA ARG A 161 -17.97 -0.53 -10.20
C ARG A 161 -16.93 0.50 -10.65
N GLU A 162 -17.27 1.76 -10.65
CA GLU A 162 -16.41 2.89 -11.01
C GLU A 162 -15.14 2.94 -10.16
N TRP A 163 -15.21 2.54 -8.89
CA TRP A 163 -14.04 2.47 -8.02
C TRP A 163 -13.01 1.42 -8.46
N ASN A 164 -13.35 0.54 -9.41
CA ASN A 164 -12.44 -0.47 -9.97
C ASN A 164 -11.76 -0.04 -11.29
N ARG A 165 -11.97 1.19 -11.76
CA ARG A 165 -11.36 1.67 -13.00
C ARG A 165 -9.86 1.84 -12.85
N THR A 166 -9.09 1.36 -13.82
CA THR A 166 -7.63 1.48 -13.84
C THR A 166 -7.17 2.94 -13.80
N ALA A 167 -7.89 3.83 -14.47
CA ALA A 167 -7.59 5.27 -14.46
C ALA A 167 -7.57 5.89 -13.06
N LEU A 168 -8.38 5.37 -12.10
CA LEU A 168 -8.33 5.84 -10.72
C LEU A 168 -7.02 5.49 -10.03
N ILE A 169 -6.43 4.34 -10.36
CA ILE A 169 -5.16 3.93 -9.76
C ILE A 169 -4.05 4.90 -10.16
N GLU A 170 -4.01 5.31 -11.43
CA GLU A 170 -3.03 6.31 -11.89
C GLU A 170 -3.24 7.68 -11.23
N GLN A 171 -4.50 8.11 -11.09
CA GLN A 171 -4.82 9.34 -10.36
C GLN A 171 -4.40 9.27 -8.88
N TRP A 172 -4.63 8.14 -8.20
CA TRP A 172 -4.20 7.96 -6.81
C TRP A 172 -2.67 7.94 -6.68
N ARG A 173 -1.96 7.36 -7.65
CA ARG A 173 -0.49 7.35 -7.68
C ARG A 173 0.06 8.77 -7.79
N GLU A 174 -0.46 9.57 -8.73
CA GLU A 174 -0.09 10.96 -8.90
C GLU A 174 -0.36 11.78 -7.63
N ARG A 175 -1.59 11.71 -7.11
CA ARG A 175 -1.98 12.46 -5.91
C ARG A 175 -1.21 12.03 -4.67
N TRP A 176 -0.86 10.75 -4.56
CA TRP A 176 0.01 10.28 -3.49
C TRP A 176 1.39 10.94 -3.56
N ALA A 177 1.99 10.99 -4.74
CA ALA A 177 3.26 11.70 -4.94
C ALA A 177 3.17 13.18 -4.56
N ASP A 178 2.09 13.86 -4.93
CA ASP A 178 1.86 15.27 -4.57
C ASP A 178 1.72 15.47 -3.06
N HIS A 179 0.99 14.59 -2.36
CA HIS A 179 0.84 14.65 -0.91
C HIS A 179 2.18 14.47 -0.19
N VAL A 180 2.97 13.49 -0.61
CA VAL A 180 4.30 13.23 -0.05
C VAL A 180 5.23 14.40 -0.32
N ASN A 181 5.30 14.88 -1.56
CA ASN A 181 6.21 15.95 -1.94
C ASN A 181 5.88 17.27 -1.22
N ARG A 182 4.60 17.55 -1.00
CA ARG A 182 4.16 18.68 -0.17
C ARG A 182 4.59 18.53 1.29
N ALA A 183 4.35 17.36 1.88
CA ALA A 183 4.70 17.08 3.27
C ALA A 183 6.22 17.15 3.52
N LEU A 184 7.03 16.71 2.55
CA LEU A 184 8.49 16.84 2.61
C LEU A 184 8.91 18.32 2.52
N ALA A 185 8.33 19.07 1.59
CA ALA A 185 8.61 20.52 1.44
C ALA A 185 8.23 21.33 2.69
N GLU A 186 7.10 21.03 3.34
CA GLU A 186 6.68 21.67 4.59
C GLU A 186 7.65 21.44 5.76
N ARG A 187 8.55 20.48 5.64
CA ARG A 187 9.59 20.15 6.63
C ARG A 187 11.00 20.54 6.18
N ASP A 188 11.11 21.29 5.08
CA ASP A 188 12.40 21.66 4.47
C ASP A 188 13.28 20.44 4.13
N ILE A 189 12.63 19.29 3.81
CA ILE A 189 13.33 18.07 3.41
C ILE A 189 13.48 18.06 1.89
N ASP A 190 14.73 18.05 1.44
CA ASP A 190 15.08 18.02 0.02
C ASP A 190 15.06 16.58 -0.53
N ALA A 191 13.92 15.93 -0.43
CA ALA A 191 13.64 14.64 -1.07
C ALA A 191 12.32 14.73 -1.81
N ARG A 192 12.21 14.02 -2.93
CA ARG A 192 11.00 13.98 -3.77
C ARG A 192 10.76 12.56 -4.24
N ILE A 193 9.51 12.24 -4.50
CA ILE A 193 9.09 11.01 -5.18
C ILE A 193 8.39 11.35 -6.48
N ASP A 194 8.48 10.45 -7.46
CA ASP A 194 7.81 10.56 -8.75
C ASP A 194 6.99 9.28 -9.00
N HIS A 195 5.72 9.44 -9.37
CA HIS A 195 4.80 8.33 -9.63
C HIS A 195 4.96 7.71 -11.02
N ARG A 196 5.63 8.42 -11.95
CA ARG A 196 5.82 8.00 -13.33
C ARG A 196 6.78 6.82 -13.43
N SER A 197 6.72 6.08 -14.52
CA SER A 197 7.71 5.04 -14.82
C SER A 197 9.11 5.66 -15.00
N LEU A 198 10.16 4.87 -14.80
CA LEU A 198 11.56 5.32 -15.04
C LEU A 198 11.73 5.86 -16.46
N GLU A 199 11.14 5.19 -17.46
CA GLU A 199 11.15 5.64 -18.85
C GLU A 199 10.50 7.03 -19.01
N ALA A 200 9.33 7.26 -18.41
CA ALA A 200 8.64 8.55 -18.44
C ALA A 200 9.39 9.65 -17.69
N GLN A 201 10.27 9.28 -16.76
CA GLN A 201 11.19 10.18 -16.07
C GLN A 201 12.47 10.44 -16.91
N GLY A 202 12.66 9.77 -18.05
CA GLY A 202 13.88 9.85 -18.86
C GLY A 202 15.06 9.05 -18.29
N ILE A 203 14.80 8.16 -17.33
CA ILE A 203 15.83 7.33 -16.69
C ILE A 203 15.94 6.01 -17.44
N ALA A 204 17.06 5.76 -18.10
CA ALA A 204 17.31 4.57 -18.93
C ALA A 204 17.69 3.33 -18.11
N LEU A 205 16.95 3.06 -17.02
CA LEU A 205 17.09 1.87 -16.19
C LEU A 205 15.82 1.03 -16.25
N GLU A 206 15.98 -0.29 -16.10
CA GLU A 206 14.84 -1.21 -16.03
C GLU A 206 14.21 -1.17 -14.63
N PRO A 207 12.87 -1.09 -14.53
CA PRO A 207 12.19 -1.15 -13.25
C PRO A 207 12.37 -2.55 -12.63
N GLN A 208 12.57 -2.59 -11.30
CA GLN A 208 12.65 -3.83 -10.55
C GLN A 208 11.35 -4.08 -9.79
N ASP A 209 10.78 -5.28 -9.95
CA ASP A 209 9.64 -5.70 -9.16
C ASP A 209 10.02 -6.00 -7.72
N LYS A 210 9.16 -5.64 -6.77
CA LYS A 210 9.35 -5.95 -5.35
C LYS A 210 9.25 -7.47 -5.13
N ILE A 211 10.32 -8.09 -4.62
CA ILE A 211 10.30 -9.47 -4.17
C ILE A 211 9.64 -9.53 -2.78
N GLY A 212 8.55 -10.30 -2.65
CA GLY A 212 7.86 -10.47 -1.38
C GLY A 212 8.69 -11.28 -0.36
N PRO A 213 8.43 -11.14 0.97
CA PRO A 213 9.17 -11.85 2.02
C PRO A 213 9.09 -13.38 1.92
N ALA A 214 8.03 -13.93 1.35
CA ALA A 214 7.87 -15.37 1.13
C ALA A 214 8.85 -15.87 0.07
N ALA A 215 8.97 -15.16 -1.05
CA ALA A 215 9.88 -15.52 -2.14
C ALA A 215 11.35 -15.45 -1.71
N SER A 216 11.72 -14.51 -0.83
CA SER A 216 13.08 -14.37 -0.32
C SER A 216 13.47 -15.44 0.71
N ARG A 217 12.49 -16.06 1.40
CA ARG A 217 12.74 -17.08 2.44
C ARG A 217 12.73 -18.51 1.92
N ILE A 218 11.91 -18.79 0.90
CA ILE A 218 11.72 -20.13 0.33
C ILE A 218 12.62 -20.26 -0.89
N GLY A 219 13.90 -20.34 -0.76
CA GLY A 219 14.84 -20.51 -1.88
C GLY A 219 14.23 -21.25 -3.10
N GLY A 220 13.47 -20.52 -3.87
CA GLY A 220 12.86 -20.70 -5.16
C GLY A 220 12.48 -22.13 -5.60
N ARG A 221 11.20 -22.43 -5.55
CA ARG A 221 10.60 -23.47 -6.38
C ARG A 221 9.52 -22.84 -7.28
N GLY A 222 9.58 -23.11 -8.58
CA GLY A 222 8.58 -22.66 -9.55
C GLY A 222 8.62 -21.16 -9.88
N LEU A 223 7.45 -20.55 -10.10
CA LEU A 223 7.29 -19.14 -10.54
C LEU A 223 7.99 -18.09 -9.66
N GLU A 224 8.21 -18.39 -8.37
CA GLU A 224 8.94 -17.51 -7.45
C GLU A 224 10.45 -17.53 -7.70
N ALA A 225 11.01 -18.67 -8.13
CA ALA A 225 12.41 -18.79 -8.52
C ALA A 225 12.69 -17.96 -9.79
N GLU A 226 11.81 -18.05 -10.79
CA GLU A 226 11.91 -17.27 -12.03
C GLU A 226 11.88 -15.78 -11.74
N ARG A 227 11.02 -15.31 -10.83
CA ARG A 227 10.97 -13.89 -10.42
C ARG A 227 12.25 -13.43 -9.71
N ILE A 228 12.88 -14.28 -8.91
CA ILE A 228 14.14 -13.97 -8.25
C ILE A 228 15.28 -13.89 -9.28
N GLU A 229 15.31 -14.83 -10.24
CA GLU A 229 16.29 -14.84 -11.32
C GLU A 229 16.14 -13.62 -12.22
N GLU A 230 14.89 -13.27 -12.62
CA GLU A 230 14.62 -12.07 -13.40
C GLU A 230 15.03 -10.79 -12.64
N HIS A 231 14.73 -10.71 -11.34
CA HIS A 231 15.15 -9.58 -10.52
C HIS A 231 16.69 -9.43 -10.48
N ARG A 232 17.43 -10.56 -10.39
CA ARG A 232 18.90 -10.56 -10.45
C ARG A 232 19.41 -10.15 -11.82
N ALA A 233 18.79 -10.66 -12.88
CA ALA A 233 19.14 -10.31 -14.24
C ALA A 233 18.91 -8.82 -14.53
N ILE A 234 17.80 -8.23 -14.08
CA ILE A 234 17.55 -6.79 -14.18
C ILE A 234 18.61 -6.00 -13.39
N ALA A 235 18.93 -6.43 -12.16
CA ALA A 235 19.96 -5.78 -11.35
C ALA A 235 21.31 -5.78 -12.06
N GLN A 236 21.70 -6.92 -12.66
CA GLN A 236 22.94 -7.03 -13.42
C GLN A 236 22.94 -6.11 -14.65
N ARG A 237 21.88 -6.14 -15.48
CA ARG A 237 21.76 -5.27 -16.66
C ARG A 237 21.81 -3.78 -16.30
N ASN A 238 21.14 -3.38 -15.23
CA ASN A 238 21.19 -2.01 -14.74
C ASN A 238 22.59 -1.65 -14.22
N GLY A 239 23.25 -2.55 -13.49
CA GLY A 239 24.63 -2.36 -13.05
C GLY A 239 25.59 -2.17 -14.20
N GLU A 240 25.51 -2.99 -15.26
CA GLU A 240 26.31 -2.86 -16.48
C GLU A 240 26.09 -1.51 -17.18
N ARG A 241 24.82 -1.05 -17.28
CA ARG A 241 24.47 0.27 -17.83
C ARG A 241 25.07 1.42 -17.01
N ILE A 242 24.99 1.34 -15.68
CA ILE A 242 25.56 2.35 -14.78
C ILE A 242 27.09 2.38 -14.86
N ILE A 243 27.76 1.20 -14.97
CA ILE A 243 29.19 1.13 -15.15
C ILE A 243 29.60 1.77 -16.47
N ALA A 244 28.85 1.50 -17.54
CA ALA A 244 29.11 2.08 -18.87
C ALA A 244 28.83 3.59 -18.91
N ASN A 245 27.84 4.06 -18.16
CA ASN A 245 27.45 5.47 -18.06
C ASN A 245 27.06 5.86 -16.63
N PRO A 246 28.00 6.26 -15.78
CA PRO A 246 27.73 6.65 -14.39
C PRO A 246 26.75 7.83 -14.23
N ALA A 247 26.56 8.65 -15.27
CA ALA A 247 25.62 9.75 -15.26
C ALA A 247 24.17 9.24 -15.02
N LEU A 248 23.82 8.03 -15.48
CA LEU A 248 22.51 7.44 -15.23
C LEU A 248 22.16 7.32 -13.75
N ALA A 249 23.12 6.94 -12.90
CA ALA A 249 22.91 6.86 -11.46
C ALA A 249 22.79 8.26 -10.84
N LEU A 250 23.59 9.21 -11.31
CA LEU A 250 23.54 10.60 -10.83
C LEU A 250 22.22 11.25 -11.21
N ASP A 251 21.79 11.12 -12.45
CA ASP A 251 20.50 11.64 -12.93
C ASP A 251 19.35 11.06 -12.12
N ALA A 252 19.31 9.74 -11.95
CA ALA A 252 18.25 9.08 -11.19
C ALA A 252 18.20 9.54 -9.72
N ILE A 253 19.35 9.75 -9.08
CA ILE A 253 19.40 10.25 -7.70
C ILE A 253 19.00 11.71 -7.64
N THR A 254 19.46 12.56 -8.55
CA THR A 254 19.20 13.99 -8.56
C THR A 254 17.74 14.34 -8.91
N HIS A 255 17.03 13.45 -9.60
CA HIS A 255 15.58 13.55 -9.76
C HIS A 255 14.81 13.46 -8.43
N GLN A 256 15.39 12.77 -7.44
CA GLN A 256 14.74 12.51 -6.16
C GLN A 256 15.23 13.45 -5.03
N GLN A 257 16.45 13.96 -5.13
CA GLN A 257 17.05 14.85 -4.12
C GLN A 257 18.19 15.67 -4.71
N ALA A 258 18.29 16.94 -4.39
CA ALA A 258 19.33 17.83 -4.91
C ALA A 258 20.71 17.54 -4.26
N THR A 259 20.73 16.99 -3.06
CA THR A 259 21.96 16.62 -2.34
C THR A 259 21.92 15.14 -1.97
N PHE A 260 23.06 14.44 -2.15
CA PHE A 260 23.18 13.04 -1.79
C PHE A 260 24.58 12.73 -1.26
N THR A 261 24.70 11.68 -0.47
CA THR A 261 25.94 11.19 0.09
C THR A 261 26.50 10.03 -0.74
N LYS A 262 27.79 9.71 -0.53
CA LYS A 262 28.38 8.47 -1.09
C LYS A 262 27.61 7.21 -0.71
N ARG A 263 26.97 7.21 0.47
CA ARG A 263 26.15 6.08 0.94
C ARG A 263 24.85 5.96 0.15
N ASP A 264 24.24 7.09 -0.23
CA ASP A 264 23.03 7.09 -1.06
C ASP A 264 23.33 6.56 -2.45
N LEU A 265 24.45 6.97 -3.04
CA LEU A 265 24.93 6.45 -4.32
C LEU A 265 25.20 4.94 -4.24
N ALA A 266 25.92 4.48 -3.22
CA ALA A 266 26.21 3.05 -3.03
C ALA A 266 24.95 2.19 -2.75
N ALA A 267 23.88 2.79 -2.25
CA ALA A 267 22.62 2.09 -2.04
C ALA A 267 21.71 2.10 -3.28
N PHE A 268 22.02 2.94 -4.27
CA PHE A 268 21.30 3.04 -5.53
C PHE A 268 21.85 2.05 -6.58
N VAL A 269 23.18 1.87 -6.63
CA VAL A 269 23.88 0.92 -7.49
C VAL A 269 23.81 -0.50 -6.93
#